data_e086be5043320fb07d461ee284446eea
#
_entry.id   e086be5043320fb07d461ee284446eea
#
_cell.length_a   1.000
_cell.length_b   1.000
_cell.length_c   1.000
_cell.angle_alpha   90.00
_cell.angle_beta   90.00
_cell.angle_gamma   90.00
#
_symmetry.space_group_name_H-M   'P 1'
#
loop_
_entity.id
_entity.type
_entity.pdbx_description
1 polymer ?
#
loop_
_entity_poly.entity_id
_entity_poly.type
_entity_poly.pdbx_seq_one_letter_code
_entity_poly.pdbx_strand_id
1 'polypeptide(L)'
;MIKKISFLLLIFAFSVPIAKSQQALSKDKKMEWWREARFGMFIHFGVYAQLAGEYNGHQQTRGGAEWIMNRMKVPVAEYKALAEQFNPVKFNADEWVKMAKDAGMKYLVITAKHHDGFALFDSKASDWDIADATPYKKDLLKPLAAACKKYGIKLGFYYSQAQDWGNPGGAAARKGVAEGWPNPDSTQINNYTLAHKGHWDPAQETSTFAQYIDRVAVPQVKELMTNYGDVAVLWWDTPTNMTDDAALKLQTQLKLQPNIITNDRLKRPDFPGDTKTPEQKIPNLSELDGQDWETCMTMNGTWGFRNSDTNWKSSATLIRNLVDIASKGGNYLLNVGPKPDGSFPEASVERLKDLGAWMKIYSEAIYATQASPIQAQTWGRVTRKDLKNGNTTLYFSVFDWPKNGELVVKGLKNEMVSAQLLNSKNKVSWTKAADEMIFKLPISAPNEVASVIKVEVKGKMQTWFGELGKEKMKTGSID
;
A
#
# COMPACT_ATOMS: atom_id res chain seq x y z
N MET A 1 49.96 -7.73 -63.84
CA MET A 1 49.28 -8.55 -62.78
C MET A 1 48.71 -7.59 -61.78
N ILE A 2 47.41 -7.31 -61.85
CA ILE A 2 46.71 -6.40 -60.96
C ILE A 2 45.88 -7.27 -60.03
N LYS A 3 46.24 -7.31 -58.73
CA LYS A 3 45.49 -8.05 -57.68
C LYS A 3 44.23 -7.20 -57.31
N LYS A 4 43.08 -7.76 -57.55
CA LYS A 4 41.80 -7.25 -57.05
C LYS A 4 41.65 -7.61 -55.55
N ILE A 5 41.58 -6.63 -54.71
CA ILE A 5 41.23 -6.77 -53.28
C ILE A 5 39.72 -6.57 -53.17
N SER A 6 38.96 -7.63 -52.85
CA SER A 6 37.53 -7.53 -52.55
C SER A 6 37.35 -7.17 -51.08
N PHE A 7 36.75 -6.02 -50.80
CA PHE A 7 36.32 -5.62 -49.45
C PHE A 7 34.93 -6.21 -49.16
N LEU A 8 34.87 -7.11 -48.19
CA LEU A 8 33.63 -7.68 -47.69
C LEU A 8 33.07 -6.75 -46.62
N LEU A 9 32.01 -5.99 -46.93
CA LEU A 9 31.28 -5.17 -45.93
C LEU A 9 30.39 -6.12 -45.14
N LEU A 10 30.73 -6.37 -43.84
CA LEU A 10 29.84 -7.00 -42.89
C LEU A 10 28.84 -5.94 -42.38
N ILE A 11 27.59 -6.03 -42.82
CA ILE A 11 26.48 -5.24 -42.26
C ILE A 11 26.00 -5.93 -40.99
N PHE A 12 26.36 -5.39 -39.83
CA PHE A 12 25.75 -5.75 -38.55
C PHE A 12 24.36 -5.14 -38.49
N ALA A 13 23.34 -5.93 -38.72
CA ALA A 13 21.96 -5.57 -38.46
C ALA A 13 21.73 -5.55 -36.94
N PHE A 14 21.76 -4.38 -36.32
CA PHE A 14 21.27 -4.20 -34.97
C PHE A 14 19.74 -4.37 -34.98
N SER A 15 19.25 -5.53 -34.54
CA SER A 15 17.85 -5.72 -34.26
C SER A 15 17.51 -4.96 -32.96
N VAL A 16 16.98 -3.75 -33.09
CA VAL A 16 16.35 -3.01 -31.99
C VAL A 16 15.10 -3.80 -31.61
N PRO A 17 14.97 -4.29 -30.38
CA PRO A 17 13.72 -4.94 -29.95
C PRO A 17 12.60 -3.90 -30.00
N ILE A 18 11.66 -4.09 -30.91
CA ILE A 18 10.42 -3.31 -30.95
C ILE A 18 9.68 -3.66 -29.66
N ALA A 19 9.66 -2.75 -28.70
CA ALA A 19 8.82 -2.85 -27.52
C ALA A 19 7.37 -2.97 -28.01
N LYS A 20 6.76 -4.15 -27.84
CA LYS A 20 5.32 -4.32 -28.10
C LYS A 20 4.57 -3.36 -27.19
N SER A 21 3.91 -2.37 -27.77
CA SER A 21 2.97 -1.52 -27.05
C SER A 21 1.95 -2.42 -26.36
N GLN A 22 1.89 -2.38 -25.04
CA GLN A 22 0.85 -3.09 -24.29
C GLN A 22 -0.51 -2.48 -24.64
N GLN A 23 -1.45 -3.31 -25.05
CA GLN A 23 -2.82 -2.87 -25.31
C GLN A 23 -3.51 -2.58 -23.98
N ALA A 24 -4.22 -1.43 -23.90
CA ALA A 24 -5.02 -1.08 -22.74
C ALA A 24 -6.16 -2.09 -22.52
N LEU A 25 -6.26 -2.61 -21.31
CA LEU A 25 -7.34 -3.50 -20.89
C LEU A 25 -8.57 -2.70 -20.48
N SER A 26 -9.76 -3.34 -20.47
CA SER A 26 -10.93 -2.77 -19.79
C SER A 26 -10.63 -2.61 -18.29
N LYS A 27 -11.35 -1.68 -17.61
CA LYS A 27 -11.17 -1.46 -16.16
C LYS A 27 -11.30 -2.77 -15.37
N ASP A 28 -12.33 -3.56 -15.65
CA ASP A 28 -12.55 -4.82 -14.92
C ASP A 28 -11.41 -5.81 -15.12
N LYS A 29 -10.91 -5.95 -16.36
CA LYS A 29 -9.79 -6.86 -16.64
C LYS A 29 -8.48 -6.37 -16.03
N LYS A 30 -8.24 -5.05 -16.02
CA LYS A 30 -7.11 -4.43 -15.35
C LYS A 30 -7.13 -4.68 -13.85
N MET A 31 -8.31 -4.59 -13.21
CA MET A 31 -8.49 -4.73 -11.77
C MET A 31 -8.55 -6.18 -11.27
N GLU A 32 -8.68 -7.17 -12.16
CA GLU A 32 -8.85 -8.58 -11.79
C GLU A 32 -7.76 -9.07 -10.84
N TRP A 33 -6.49 -8.94 -11.24
CA TRP A 33 -5.35 -9.38 -10.43
C TRP A 33 -5.30 -8.68 -9.06
N TRP A 34 -5.68 -7.41 -8.99
CA TRP A 34 -5.64 -6.61 -7.77
C TRP A 34 -6.75 -7.05 -6.80
N ARG A 35 -7.96 -7.30 -7.32
CA ARG A 35 -9.07 -7.86 -6.53
C ARG A 35 -8.74 -9.26 -6.02
N GLU A 36 -7.97 -10.04 -6.76
CA GLU A 36 -7.51 -11.36 -6.34
C GLU A 36 -6.40 -11.31 -5.28
N ALA A 37 -5.56 -10.29 -5.33
CA ALA A 37 -4.38 -10.13 -4.47
C ALA A 37 -4.73 -9.96 -2.99
N ARG A 38 -5.68 -9.11 -2.65
CA ARG A 38 -6.16 -8.78 -1.30
C ARG A 38 -5.12 -8.26 -0.32
N PHE A 39 -3.81 -8.51 -0.50
CA PHE A 39 -2.78 -8.17 0.46
C PHE A 39 -1.50 -7.67 -0.22
N GLY A 40 -1.02 -6.50 0.19
CA GLY A 40 0.18 -5.84 -0.30
C GLY A 40 1.04 -5.26 0.81
N MET A 41 2.34 -5.03 0.51
CA MET A 41 3.28 -4.32 1.36
C MET A 41 3.35 -2.86 0.97
N PHE A 42 3.27 -1.96 1.93
CA PHE A 42 3.64 -0.57 1.78
C PHE A 42 5.02 -0.34 2.41
N ILE A 43 5.87 0.45 1.78
CA ILE A 43 7.17 0.80 2.35
C ILE A 43 7.31 2.31 2.35
N HIS A 44 7.46 2.90 3.55
CA HIS A 44 7.80 4.31 3.70
C HIS A 44 9.26 4.42 4.08
N PHE A 45 10.09 4.83 3.12
CA PHE A 45 11.53 4.96 3.28
C PHE A 45 12.04 6.25 2.63
N GLY A 46 13.00 6.92 3.27
CA GLY A 46 13.58 8.19 2.83
C GLY A 46 14.50 8.80 3.89
N VAL A 47 15.02 9.99 3.63
CA VAL A 47 15.95 10.71 4.53
C VAL A 47 15.33 10.94 5.91
N TYR A 48 14.02 11.08 6.04
CA TYR A 48 13.33 11.20 7.32
C TYR A 48 13.62 10.03 8.30
N ALA A 49 13.98 8.84 7.78
CA ALA A 49 14.40 7.73 8.62
C ALA A 49 15.68 8.04 9.41
N GLN A 50 16.55 8.92 8.90
CA GLN A 50 17.78 9.33 9.57
C GLN A 50 17.48 10.10 10.87
N LEU A 51 16.44 10.91 10.86
CA LEU A 51 15.97 11.61 12.06
C LEU A 51 15.19 10.70 13.02
N ALA A 52 14.58 9.64 12.52
CA ALA A 52 13.89 8.64 13.33
C ALA A 52 12.90 9.23 14.36
N GLY A 53 12.28 10.36 14.05
CA GLY A 53 11.33 11.07 14.91
C GLY A 53 11.94 12.08 15.89
N GLU A 54 13.24 12.40 15.76
CA GLU A 54 13.92 13.36 16.62
C GLU A 54 14.72 14.37 15.80
N TYR A 55 14.71 15.63 16.22
CA TYR A 55 15.50 16.70 15.62
C TYR A 55 16.02 17.67 16.72
N ASN A 56 17.33 17.94 16.72
CA ASN A 56 18.01 18.81 17.70
C ASN A 56 17.68 18.48 19.17
N GLY A 57 17.62 17.17 19.51
CA GLY A 57 17.32 16.71 20.87
C GLY A 57 15.84 16.79 21.26
N HIS A 58 14.95 17.16 20.32
CA HIS A 58 13.52 17.23 20.55
C HIS A 58 12.79 16.09 19.81
N GLN A 59 11.93 15.37 20.54
CA GLN A 59 11.06 14.35 19.99
C GLN A 59 9.88 14.98 19.26
N GLN A 60 9.56 14.50 18.07
CA GLN A 60 8.32 14.83 17.39
C GLN A 60 7.14 14.22 18.14
N THR A 61 6.20 15.07 18.59
CA THR A 61 5.08 14.64 19.44
C THR A 61 3.83 14.22 18.65
N ARG A 62 3.68 14.68 17.40
CA ARG A 62 2.49 14.42 16.57
C ARG A 62 2.83 14.06 15.15
N GLY A 63 1.97 13.22 14.54
CA GLY A 63 2.11 12.75 13.17
C GLY A 63 3.17 11.66 13.02
N GLY A 64 3.26 11.09 11.83
CA GLY A 64 4.27 10.09 11.49
C GLY A 64 5.66 10.68 11.31
N ALA A 65 6.70 9.87 11.51
CA ALA A 65 8.09 10.30 11.42
C ALA A 65 8.47 10.86 10.04
N GLU A 66 7.80 10.42 8.99
CA GLU A 66 7.95 10.92 7.62
C GLU A 66 7.54 12.39 7.44
N TRP A 67 6.81 12.96 8.43
CA TRP A 67 6.44 14.37 8.46
C TRP A 67 7.40 15.25 9.24
N ILE A 68 8.51 14.71 9.77
CA ILE A 68 9.39 15.43 10.70
C ILE A 68 9.91 16.75 10.12
N MET A 69 10.30 16.78 8.85
CA MET A 69 10.76 18.00 8.20
C MET A 69 9.72 19.13 8.32
N ASN A 70 8.44 18.82 8.07
CA ASN A 70 7.36 19.79 8.19
C ASN A 70 7.01 20.09 9.66
N ARG A 71 6.88 19.07 10.51
CA ARG A 71 6.42 19.24 11.90
C ARG A 71 7.40 20.05 12.76
N MET A 72 8.68 19.82 12.52
CA MET A 72 9.77 20.50 13.24
C MET A 72 10.24 21.77 12.50
N LYS A 73 9.67 22.07 11.31
CA LYS A 73 10.09 23.20 10.46
C LYS A 73 11.61 23.20 10.22
N VAL A 74 12.14 22.00 9.92
CA VAL A 74 13.57 21.86 9.63
C VAL A 74 13.91 22.69 8.39
N PRO A 75 14.90 23.59 8.45
CA PRO A 75 15.34 24.37 7.30
C PRO A 75 15.73 23.45 6.12
N VAL A 76 15.42 23.83 4.89
CA VAL A 76 15.68 23.00 3.71
C VAL A 76 17.15 22.61 3.59
N ALA A 77 18.06 23.55 3.84
CA ALA A 77 19.50 23.28 3.77
C ALA A 77 19.95 22.27 4.84
N GLU A 78 19.44 22.40 6.07
CA GLU A 78 19.77 21.47 7.16
C GLU A 78 19.19 20.07 6.89
N TYR A 79 17.96 20.00 6.39
CA TYR A 79 17.36 18.71 6.04
C TYR A 79 18.11 18.02 4.89
N LYS A 80 18.51 18.77 3.87
CA LYS A 80 19.30 18.24 2.74
C LYS A 80 20.68 17.73 3.21
N ALA A 81 21.31 18.40 4.17
CA ALA A 81 22.57 17.94 4.73
C ALA A 81 22.48 16.56 5.43
N LEU A 82 21.29 16.15 5.89
CA LEU A 82 21.09 14.81 6.46
C LEU A 82 21.28 13.68 5.43
N ALA A 83 21.10 13.98 4.14
CA ALA A 83 21.32 13.00 3.09
C ALA A 83 22.79 12.53 3.02
N GLU A 84 23.75 13.35 3.45
CA GLU A 84 25.18 12.97 3.53
C GLU A 84 25.42 11.82 4.53
N GLN A 85 24.49 11.60 5.45
CA GLN A 85 24.53 10.51 6.44
C GLN A 85 23.61 9.34 6.05
N PHE A 86 22.73 9.53 5.06
CA PHE A 86 21.77 8.52 4.63
C PHE A 86 22.45 7.51 3.70
N ASN A 87 22.85 6.38 4.28
CA ASN A 87 23.54 5.32 3.55
C ASN A 87 22.96 3.94 3.90
N PRO A 88 21.94 3.47 3.17
CA PRO A 88 21.24 2.22 3.45
C PRO A 88 22.06 0.99 3.03
N VAL A 89 23.23 0.79 3.64
CA VAL A 89 24.17 -0.31 3.30
C VAL A 89 23.64 -1.70 3.57
N LYS A 90 22.61 -1.84 4.41
CA LYS A 90 21.92 -3.11 4.69
C LYS A 90 20.68 -3.32 3.81
N PHE A 91 20.37 -2.39 2.92
CA PHE A 91 19.29 -2.61 1.96
C PHE A 91 19.63 -3.81 1.08
N ASN A 92 18.70 -4.77 1.06
CA ASN A 92 18.77 -5.94 0.21
C ASN A 92 17.40 -6.15 -0.45
N ALA A 93 17.32 -5.85 -1.74
CA ALA A 93 16.06 -5.91 -2.49
C ALA A 93 15.45 -7.33 -2.51
N ASP A 94 16.30 -8.36 -2.65
CA ASP A 94 15.85 -9.75 -2.63
C ASP A 94 15.22 -10.12 -1.28
N GLU A 95 15.84 -9.72 -0.17
CA GLU A 95 15.32 -9.99 1.17
C GLU A 95 14.00 -9.25 1.43
N TRP A 96 13.90 -7.98 1.04
CA TRP A 96 12.68 -7.21 1.21
C TRP A 96 11.51 -7.82 0.45
N VAL A 97 11.71 -8.14 -0.83
CA VAL A 97 10.65 -8.70 -1.67
C VAL A 97 10.31 -10.14 -1.29
N LYS A 98 11.34 -10.93 -0.91
CA LYS A 98 11.12 -12.28 -0.39
C LYS A 98 10.30 -12.26 0.90
N MET A 99 10.56 -11.32 1.80
CA MET A 99 9.80 -11.17 3.04
C MET A 99 8.33 -10.81 2.77
N ALA A 100 8.07 -9.91 1.81
CA ALA A 100 6.71 -9.61 1.37
C ALA A 100 6.00 -10.86 0.82
N LYS A 101 6.68 -11.61 -0.05
CA LYS A 101 6.16 -12.87 -0.61
C LYS A 101 5.88 -13.90 0.47
N ASP A 102 6.81 -14.12 1.39
CA ASP A 102 6.69 -15.10 2.48
C ASP A 102 5.58 -14.73 3.46
N ALA A 103 5.32 -13.43 3.67
CA ALA A 103 4.17 -12.93 4.42
C ALA A 103 2.83 -13.12 3.70
N GLY A 104 2.84 -13.54 2.43
CA GLY A 104 1.64 -13.77 1.61
C GLY A 104 1.19 -12.56 0.81
N MET A 105 2.01 -11.51 0.70
CA MET A 105 1.68 -10.33 -0.10
C MET A 105 1.86 -10.59 -1.60
N LYS A 106 1.07 -9.94 -2.44
CA LYS A 106 1.05 -10.11 -3.90
C LYS A 106 1.58 -8.90 -4.66
N TYR A 107 1.64 -7.76 -4.01
CA TYR A 107 2.19 -6.52 -4.55
C TYR A 107 2.91 -5.73 -3.47
N LEU A 108 3.74 -4.80 -3.91
CA LEU A 108 4.52 -3.92 -3.06
C LEU A 108 4.42 -2.50 -3.62
N VAL A 109 4.18 -1.54 -2.76
CA VAL A 109 4.22 -0.10 -3.08
C VAL A 109 5.29 0.54 -2.21
N ILE A 110 6.22 1.29 -2.81
CA ILE A 110 7.28 2.01 -2.09
C ILE A 110 7.20 3.50 -2.35
N THR A 111 7.50 4.31 -1.35
CA THR A 111 7.66 5.76 -1.52
C THR A 111 8.82 6.05 -2.45
N ALA A 112 8.55 6.17 -3.77
CA ALA A 112 9.57 6.62 -4.72
C ALA A 112 10.00 8.06 -4.42
N LYS A 113 9.06 8.91 -4.00
CA LYS A 113 9.29 10.24 -3.44
C LYS A 113 8.17 10.59 -2.46
N HIS A 114 8.50 10.88 -1.21
CA HIS A 114 7.57 11.36 -0.18
C HIS A 114 7.48 12.89 -0.18
N HIS A 115 6.79 13.49 0.79
CA HIS A 115 6.56 14.94 0.89
C HIS A 115 7.84 15.75 1.12
N ASP A 116 8.91 15.15 1.63
CA ASP A 116 10.23 15.79 1.77
C ASP A 116 10.94 16.02 0.44
N GLY A 117 10.37 15.50 -0.66
CA GLY A 117 10.87 15.67 -2.01
C GLY A 117 12.06 14.81 -2.38
N PHE A 118 12.56 13.98 -1.43
CA PHE A 118 13.69 13.10 -1.67
C PHE A 118 13.29 11.89 -2.51
N ALA A 119 13.94 11.71 -3.66
CA ALA A 119 13.69 10.59 -4.55
C ALA A 119 14.59 9.39 -4.21
N LEU A 120 14.00 8.19 -4.07
CA LEU A 120 14.75 6.94 -3.85
C LEU A 120 15.34 6.35 -5.15
N PHE A 121 15.36 7.11 -6.23
CA PHE A 121 15.84 6.71 -7.55
C PHE A 121 16.74 7.79 -8.15
N ASP A 122 17.59 7.43 -9.09
CA ASP A 122 18.45 8.33 -9.87
C ASP A 122 17.60 9.15 -10.85
N SER A 123 17.11 10.32 -10.39
CA SER A 123 16.25 11.22 -11.16
C SER A 123 17.08 12.22 -11.94
N LYS A 124 16.69 12.47 -13.20
CA LYS A 124 17.32 13.53 -14.02
C LYS A 124 16.60 14.86 -13.90
N ALA A 125 15.52 14.92 -13.10
CA ALA A 125 14.72 16.12 -12.88
C ALA A 125 15.12 16.90 -11.62
N SER A 126 15.88 16.30 -10.71
CA SER A 126 16.33 16.93 -9.46
C SER A 126 17.55 16.17 -8.93
N ASP A 127 18.52 16.88 -8.38
CA ASP A 127 19.68 16.35 -7.64
C ASP A 127 19.34 15.99 -6.19
N TRP A 128 18.09 16.24 -5.78
CA TRP A 128 17.58 15.84 -4.46
C TRP A 128 17.09 14.40 -4.49
N ASP A 129 18.03 13.48 -4.69
CA ASP A 129 17.79 12.06 -4.82
C ASP A 129 18.91 11.21 -4.19
N ILE A 130 18.67 9.91 -4.08
CA ILE A 130 19.56 8.96 -3.42
C ILE A 130 20.90 8.76 -4.15
N ALA A 131 20.95 8.95 -5.46
CA ALA A 131 22.17 8.77 -6.24
C ALA A 131 23.08 10.00 -6.15
N ASP A 132 22.50 11.19 -6.17
CA ASP A 132 23.25 12.45 -6.19
C ASP A 132 23.54 12.98 -4.79
N ALA A 133 22.56 12.97 -3.88
CA ALA A 133 22.65 13.61 -2.58
C ALA A 133 23.25 12.73 -1.47
N THR A 134 23.41 11.41 -1.68
CA THR A 134 23.84 10.49 -0.59
C THR A 134 25.15 9.75 -0.90
N PRO A 135 25.85 9.23 0.11
CA PRO A 135 27.00 8.35 -0.10
C PRO A 135 26.65 6.99 -0.68
N TYR A 136 25.37 6.60 -0.72
CA TYR A 136 24.92 5.35 -1.31
C TYR A 136 25.15 5.31 -2.83
N LYS A 137 25.00 6.44 -3.53
CA LYS A 137 25.34 6.64 -4.95
C LYS A 137 24.70 5.67 -5.93
N LYS A 138 23.53 5.09 -5.60
CA LYS A 138 22.87 4.09 -6.43
C LYS A 138 21.37 4.31 -6.41
N ASP A 139 20.72 4.00 -7.53
CA ASP A 139 19.26 3.89 -7.62
C ASP A 139 18.77 2.70 -6.80
N LEU A 140 17.94 2.95 -5.79
CA LEU A 140 17.40 1.90 -4.91
C LEU A 140 16.25 1.13 -5.58
N LEU A 141 15.49 1.80 -6.46
CA LEU A 141 14.31 1.20 -7.08
C LEU A 141 14.64 0.21 -8.19
N LYS A 142 15.79 0.33 -8.87
CA LYS A 142 16.22 -0.63 -9.92
C LYS A 142 16.38 -2.06 -9.39
N PRO A 143 17.19 -2.33 -8.35
CA PRO A 143 17.28 -3.68 -7.80
C PRO A 143 15.96 -4.14 -7.19
N LEU A 144 15.14 -3.24 -6.62
CA LEU A 144 13.82 -3.59 -6.09
C LEU A 144 12.87 -4.06 -7.20
N ALA A 145 12.85 -3.38 -8.34
CA ALA A 145 12.05 -3.79 -9.52
C ALA A 145 12.49 -5.16 -10.05
N ALA A 146 13.79 -5.40 -10.13
CA ALA A 146 14.34 -6.70 -10.51
C ALA A 146 13.92 -7.82 -9.54
N ALA A 147 13.99 -7.57 -8.25
CA ALA A 147 13.56 -8.51 -7.21
C ALA A 147 12.04 -8.76 -7.29
N CYS A 148 11.21 -7.73 -7.47
CA CYS A 148 9.77 -7.89 -7.66
C CYS A 148 9.45 -8.82 -8.85
N LYS A 149 10.11 -8.62 -9.98
CA LYS A 149 9.99 -9.50 -11.16
C LYS A 149 10.43 -10.93 -10.85
N LYS A 150 11.57 -11.12 -10.19
CA LYS A 150 12.13 -12.42 -9.79
C LYS A 150 11.17 -13.22 -8.90
N TYR A 151 10.55 -12.57 -7.93
CA TYR A 151 9.68 -13.24 -6.95
C TYR A 151 8.21 -13.25 -7.35
N GLY A 152 7.81 -12.62 -8.46
CA GLY A 152 6.44 -12.55 -8.93
C GLY A 152 5.55 -11.62 -8.08
N ILE A 153 6.14 -10.61 -7.46
CA ILE A 153 5.45 -9.54 -6.73
C ILE A 153 5.20 -8.38 -7.69
N LYS A 154 3.98 -7.87 -7.75
CA LYS A 154 3.63 -6.71 -8.57
C LYS A 154 4.24 -5.45 -7.96
N LEU A 155 5.00 -4.69 -8.77
CA LEU A 155 5.65 -3.45 -8.33
C LEU A 155 4.69 -2.27 -8.40
N GLY A 156 4.67 -1.45 -7.37
CA GLY A 156 4.00 -0.15 -7.33
C GLY A 156 4.91 0.92 -6.74
N PHE A 157 4.65 2.16 -7.13
CA PHE A 157 5.29 3.34 -6.57
C PHE A 157 4.27 4.24 -5.91
N TYR A 158 4.59 4.77 -4.74
CA TYR A 158 3.95 5.93 -4.17
C TYR A 158 4.68 7.18 -4.65
N TYR A 159 3.94 8.22 -4.97
CA TYR A 159 4.49 9.50 -5.39
C TYR A 159 3.69 10.68 -4.80
N SER A 160 4.37 11.52 -4.03
CA SER A 160 3.80 12.76 -3.51
C SER A 160 3.85 13.85 -4.60
N GLN A 161 2.71 14.05 -5.29
CA GLN A 161 2.65 14.97 -6.43
C GLN A 161 2.44 16.42 -6.02
N ALA A 162 1.64 16.67 -4.96
CA ALA A 162 1.20 18.01 -4.59
C ALA A 162 2.01 18.64 -3.46
N GLN A 163 2.77 17.82 -2.73
CA GLN A 163 3.66 18.28 -1.66
C GLN A 163 5.08 17.84 -1.96
N ASP A 164 5.98 18.80 -1.90
CA ASP A 164 7.41 18.57 -2.04
C ASP A 164 8.13 19.70 -1.31
N TRP A 165 8.60 19.41 -0.11
CA TRP A 165 9.21 20.43 0.76
C TRP A 165 10.67 20.71 0.43
N GLY A 166 11.33 19.82 -0.31
CA GLY A 166 12.74 19.91 -0.68
C GLY A 166 13.00 20.58 -2.02
N ASN A 167 12.02 20.54 -2.94
CA ASN A 167 12.13 21.19 -4.26
C ASN A 167 11.34 22.50 -4.30
N PRO A 168 11.93 23.59 -4.84
CA PRO A 168 11.27 24.89 -4.91
C PRO A 168 9.93 24.83 -5.66
N GLY A 169 8.90 25.44 -5.09
CA GLY A 169 7.54 25.52 -5.63
C GLY A 169 6.63 24.36 -5.23
N GLY A 170 7.17 23.21 -4.80
CA GLY A 170 6.36 22.07 -4.35
C GLY A 170 5.59 22.33 -3.06
N ALA A 171 6.18 23.07 -2.11
CA ALA A 171 5.55 23.44 -0.85
C ALA A 171 4.38 24.43 -1.04
N ALA A 172 4.43 25.27 -2.06
CA ALA A 172 3.45 26.32 -2.32
C ALA A 172 2.04 25.79 -2.66
N ALA A 173 1.90 24.50 -3.00
CA ALA A 173 0.59 23.87 -3.20
C ALA A 173 -0.24 23.83 -1.91
N ARG A 174 0.37 24.02 -0.76
CA ARG A 174 -0.25 23.95 0.54
C ARG A 174 -0.17 25.29 1.25
N LYS A 175 -1.25 26.08 1.19
CA LYS A 175 -1.34 27.41 1.79
C LYS A 175 -0.79 27.48 3.23
N GLY A 176 -1.11 26.53 4.06
CA GLY A 176 -0.66 26.49 5.43
C GLY A 176 0.85 26.37 5.64
N VAL A 177 1.64 25.99 4.65
CA VAL A 177 3.11 25.94 4.76
C VAL A 177 3.68 27.35 4.60
N ALA A 178 3.20 28.10 3.63
CA ALA A 178 3.62 29.50 3.40
C ALA A 178 3.03 30.46 4.45
N GLU A 179 1.80 30.21 4.91
CA GLU A 179 1.06 31.08 5.84
C GLU A 179 1.28 30.74 7.33
N GLY A 180 2.29 29.92 7.66
CA GLY A 180 2.51 29.48 9.04
C GLY A 180 1.43 28.51 9.51
N TRP A 181 1.24 27.41 8.78
CA TRP A 181 0.40 26.31 9.25
C TRP A 181 0.68 26.05 10.73
N PRO A 182 -0.36 26.06 11.59
CA PRO A 182 -0.12 25.86 13.01
C PRO A 182 0.61 24.53 13.19
N ASN A 183 1.92 24.65 13.42
CA ASN A 183 2.72 23.51 13.80
C ASN A 183 2.20 23.05 15.15
N PRO A 184 1.65 21.84 15.27
CA PRO A 184 1.27 21.33 16.58
C PRO A 184 2.46 21.23 17.55
N ASP A 185 3.69 21.20 16.99
CA ASP A 185 4.95 21.31 17.75
C ASP A 185 5.47 22.75 17.78
N SER A 186 4.58 23.74 17.88
CA SER A 186 4.92 25.17 17.84
C SER A 186 5.96 25.61 18.90
N THR A 187 6.09 24.86 19.98
CA THR A 187 7.15 25.04 20.98
C THR A 187 8.56 24.71 20.47
N GLN A 188 8.64 24.06 19.32
CA GLN A 188 9.91 23.63 18.69
C GLN A 188 10.21 24.42 17.41
N ILE A 189 9.47 25.47 17.11
CA ILE A 189 9.80 26.40 16.02
C ILE A 189 11.16 27.01 16.35
N ASN A 190 12.13 26.73 15.50
CA ASN A 190 13.49 27.24 15.69
C ASN A 190 13.57 28.75 15.36
N ASN A 191 14.67 29.37 15.79
CA ASN A 191 14.92 30.80 15.55
C ASN A 191 14.93 31.13 14.05
N TYR A 192 15.24 30.20 13.18
CA TYR A 192 15.23 30.38 11.73
C TYR A 192 13.82 30.69 11.22
N THR A 193 12.83 29.89 11.58
CA THR A 193 11.42 30.12 11.18
C THR A 193 10.88 31.43 11.77
N LEU A 194 11.26 31.78 13.01
CA LEU A 194 10.89 33.06 13.63
C LEU A 194 11.52 34.25 12.90
N ALA A 195 12.80 34.17 12.49
CA ALA A 195 13.48 35.19 11.73
C ALA A 195 12.86 35.43 10.35
N HIS A 196 12.20 34.44 9.77
CA HIS A 196 11.48 34.53 8.50
C HIS A 196 9.98 34.84 8.66
N LYS A 197 9.57 35.45 9.76
CA LYS A 197 8.19 35.92 10.01
C LYS A 197 7.12 34.81 9.94
N GLY A 198 7.48 33.60 10.33
CA GLY A 198 6.60 32.43 10.28
C GLY A 198 6.57 31.69 8.94
N HIS A 199 7.27 32.16 7.92
CA HIS A 199 7.56 31.36 6.72
C HIS A 199 8.54 30.26 7.10
N TRP A 200 8.26 29.05 6.63
CA TRP A 200 9.12 27.92 6.98
C TRP A 200 10.53 28.12 6.41
N ASP A 201 10.64 28.21 5.08
CA ASP A 201 11.94 28.43 4.43
C ASP A 201 11.74 29.16 3.09
N PRO A 202 12.37 30.33 2.90
CA PRO A 202 12.32 31.08 1.64
C PRO A 202 12.78 30.30 0.42
N ALA A 203 13.66 29.30 0.58
CA ALA A 203 14.12 28.44 -0.52
C ALA A 203 12.97 27.68 -1.20
N GLN A 204 11.90 27.38 -0.46
CA GLN A 204 10.69 26.71 -0.99
C GLN A 204 9.88 27.62 -1.93
N GLU A 205 10.03 28.94 -1.80
CA GLU A 205 9.23 29.96 -2.47
C GLU A 205 9.91 30.56 -3.72
N THR A 206 11.09 30.07 -4.08
CA THR A 206 11.86 30.55 -5.23
C THR A 206 11.30 30.08 -6.58
N SER A 207 10.23 29.31 -6.60
CA SER A 207 9.54 28.82 -7.79
C SER A 207 8.03 28.73 -7.56
N THR A 208 7.25 28.67 -8.64
CA THR A 208 5.80 28.44 -8.57
C THR A 208 5.47 26.95 -8.57
N PHE A 209 4.25 26.60 -8.10
CA PHE A 209 3.76 25.24 -8.16
C PHE A 209 3.68 24.70 -9.60
N ALA A 210 3.24 25.51 -10.55
CA ALA A 210 3.20 25.13 -11.96
C ALA A 210 4.61 24.79 -12.50
N GLN A 211 5.61 25.60 -12.15
CA GLN A 211 7.00 25.34 -12.54
C GLN A 211 7.58 24.08 -11.87
N TYR A 212 7.21 23.81 -10.61
CA TYR A 212 7.57 22.57 -9.94
C TYR A 212 6.96 21.35 -10.65
N ILE A 213 5.67 21.40 -11.00
CA ILE A 213 5.00 20.32 -11.75
C ILE A 213 5.74 20.05 -13.06
N ASP A 214 6.05 21.09 -13.82
CA ASP A 214 6.67 20.93 -15.15
C ASP A 214 8.14 20.48 -15.10
N ARG A 215 8.90 20.92 -14.11
CA ARG A 215 10.35 20.66 -14.03
C ARG A 215 10.71 19.44 -13.18
N VAL A 216 9.87 19.08 -12.21
CA VAL A 216 10.18 17.99 -11.27
C VAL A 216 9.15 16.87 -11.36
N ALA A 217 7.87 17.16 -11.07
CA ALA A 217 6.90 16.09 -10.87
C ALA A 217 6.57 15.32 -12.15
N VAL A 218 6.33 16.00 -13.27
CA VAL A 218 6.02 15.37 -14.57
C VAL A 218 7.21 14.56 -15.09
N PRO A 219 8.45 15.08 -15.14
CA PRO A 219 9.60 14.28 -15.53
C PRO A 219 9.85 13.08 -14.63
N GLN A 220 9.78 13.22 -13.30
CA GLN A 220 9.97 12.11 -12.36
C GLN A 220 8.91 11.02 -12.54
N VAL A 221 7.64 11.37 -12.71
CA VAL A 221 6.60 10.38 -12.99
C VAL A 221 6.86 9.69 -14.32
N LYS A 222 7.33 10.40 -15.35
CA LYS A 222 7.75 9.78 -16.62
C LYS A 222 8.89 8.79 -16.42
N GLU A 223 9.91 9.16 -15.64
CA GLU A 223 11.04 8.26 -15.29
C GLU A 223 10.55 6.99 -14.59
N LEU A 224 9.65 7.12 -13.63
CA LEU A 224 9.03 5.97 -12.93
C LEU A 224 8.26 5.06 -13.89
N MET A 225 7.59 5.62 -14.89
CA MET A 225 6.81 4.85 -15.86
C MET A 225 7.68 4.19 -16.96
N THR A 226 8.95 4.57 -17.11
CA THR A 226 9.80 4.10 -18.22
C THR A 226 10.99 3.26 -17.79
N ASN A 227 11.53 3.46 -16.58
CA ASN A 227 12.85 2.95 -16.23
C ASN A 227 12.84 1.63 -15.42
N TYR A 228 11.66 1.16 -14.98
CA TYR A 228 11.54 0.05 -14.00
C TYR A 228 10.75 -1.16 -14.52
N GLY A 229 10.51 -1.23 -15.84
CA GLY A 229 9.72 -2.29 -16.46
C GLY A 229 8.22 -2.12 -16.19
N ASP A 230 7.52 -3.22 -15.91
CA ASP A 230 6.08 -3.20 -15.67
C ASP A 230 5.76 -2.65 -14.27
N VAL A 231 5.13 -1.49 -14.21
CA VAL A 231 4.64 -0.87 -12.98
C VAL A 231 3.14 -1.12 -12.85
N ALA A 232 2.75 -1.82 -11.80
CA ALA A 232 1.36 -2.25 -11.61
C ALA A 232 0.48 -1.22 -10.91
N VAL A 233 1.07 -0.40 -10.02
CA VAL A 233 0.37 0.61 -9.23
C VAL A 233 1.16 1.92 -9.20
N LEU A 234 0.49 3.04 -9.43
CA LEU A 234 0.99 4.35 -9.03
C LEU A 234 0.04 4.93 -7.97
N TRP A 235 0.56 5.04 -6.76
CA TRP A 235 -0.15 5.49 -5.58
C TRP A 235 0.12 6.98 -5.33
N TRP A 236 -0.84 7.84 -5.68
CA TRP A 236 -0.80 9.28 -5.43
C TRP A 236 -1.08 9.61 -3.97
N ASP A 237 -0.56 10.73 -3.48
CA ASP A 237 -0.90 11.16 -2.12
C ASP A 237 -1.10 12.67 -1.99
N THR A 238 -1.91 13.01 -0.99
CA THR A 238 -2.21 14.36 -0.51
C THR A 238 -2.48 15.36 -1.65
N PRO A 239 -3.66 15.32 -2.30
CA PRO A 239 -3.99 16.15 -3.49
C PRO A 239 -4.31 17.61 -3.11
N THR A 240 -3.56 18.19 -2.18
CA THR A 240 -3.80 19.55 -1.66
C THR A 240 -3.52 20.57 -2.74
N ASN A 241 -4.51 21.42 -3.05
CA ASN A 241 -4.39 22.52 -4.04
C ASN A 241 -3.95 22.09 -5.45
N MET A 242 -4.18 20.85 -5.84
CA MET A 242 -3.94 20.39 -7.21
C MET A 242 -4.87 21.10 -8.19
N THR A 243 -4.30 21.67 -9.25
CA THR A 243 -5.06 22.20 -10.39
C THR A 243 -5.41 21.09 -11.38
N ASP A 244 -6.42 21.31 -12.22
CA ASP A 244 -6.79 20.38 -13.30
C ASP A 244 -5.65 20.22 -14.31
N ASP A 245 -4.98 21.32 -14.68
CA ASP A 245 -3.82 21.30 -15.58
C ASP A 245 -2.69 20.42 -15.02
N ALA A 246 -2.32 20.61 -13.76
CA ALA A 246 -1.30 19.79 -13.10
C ALA A 246 -1.68 18.30 -13.05
N ALA A 247 -2.93 18.01 -12.68
CA ALA A 247 -3.43 16.63 -12.61
C ALA A 247 -3.44 15.98 -14.01
N LEU A 248 -3.89 16.70 -15.04
CA LEU A 248 -3.92 16.21 -16.42
C LEU A 248 -2.52 15.93 -16.97
N LYS A 249 -1.54 16.81 -16.71
CA LYS A 249 -0.13 16.61 -17.09
C LYS A 249 0.44 15.34 -16.50
N LEU A 250 0.20 15.10 -15.20
CA LEU A 250 0.64 13.88 -14.50
C LEU A 250 -0.09 12.64 -15.02
N GLN A 251 -1.42 12.70 -15.16
CA GLN A 251 -2.22 11.59 -15.69
C GLN A 251 -1.78 11.20 -17.10
N THR A 252 -1.33 12.14 -17.90
CA THR A 252 -0.87 11.87 -19.27
C THR A 252 0.35 10.94 -19.29
N GLN A 253 1.23 11.01 -18.29
CA GLN A 253 2.38 10.12 -18.19
C GLN A 253 2.00 8.65 -17.96
N LEU A 254 0.82 8.38 -17.40
CA LEU A 254 0.33 7.02 -17.16
C LEU A 254 0.04 6.25 -18.46
N LYS A 255 -0.10 6.93 -19.58
CA LYS A 255 -0.24 6.29 -20.90
C LYS A 255 0.96 5.41 -21.27
N LEU A 256 2.11 5.64 -20.63
CA LEU A 256 3.32 4.81 -20.79
C LEU A 256 3.16 3.43 -20.13
N GLN A 257 2.21 3.29 -19.18
CA GLN A 257 1.84 2.05 -18.50
C GLN A 257 0.30 1.88 -18.57
N PRO A 258 -0.27 1.50 -19.73
CA PRO A 258 -1.72 1.60 -19.98
C PRO A 258 -2.60 0.76 -19.05
N ASN A 259 -2.01 -0.21 -18.35
CA ASN A 259 -2.71 -1.08 -17.41
C ASN A 259 -2.39 -0.78 -15.93
N ILE A 260 -1.76 0.37 -15.65
CA ILE A 260 -1.44 0.79 -14.31
C ILE A 260 -2.72 1.09 -13.51
N ILE A 261 -2.74 0.68 -12.25
CA ILE A 261 -3.81 1.00 -11.30
C ILE A 261 -3.42 2.26 -10.53
N THR A 262 -4.37 3.18 -10.36
CA THR A 262 -4.17 4.38 -9.57
C THR A 262 -5.26 4.54 -8.52
N ASN A 263 -4.92 5.24 -7.44
CA ASN A 263 -5.87 5.57 -6.39
C ASN A 263 -6.55 6.94 -6.61
N ASP A 264 -7.47 7.28 -5.73
CA ASP A 264 -8.29 8.51 -5.76
C ASP A 264 -7.57 9.76 -5.24
N ARG A 265 -6.23 9.73 -5.05
CA ARG A 265 -5.48 10.83 -4.43
C ARG A 265 -4.70 11.71 -5.42
N LEU A 266 -4.91 11.58 -6.73
CA LEU A 266 -4.32 12.54 -7.69
C LEU A 266 -4.94 13.95 -7.53
N LYS A 267 -6.25 14.03 -7.60
CA LYS A 267 -7.07 15.22 -7.31
C LYS A 267 -8.51 14.77 -7.07
N ARG A 268 -9.08 15.11 -5.92
CA ARG A 268 -10.46 14.78 -5.56
C ARG A 268 -11.39 15.97 -5.83
N PRO A 269 -12.62 15.72 -6.30
CA PRO A 269 -13.20 14.46 -6.74
C PRO A 269 -12.94 14.11 -8.22
N ASP A 270 -12.37 15.03 -9.02
CA ASP A 270 -12.39 15.03 -10.49
C ASP A 270 -11.51 13.95 -11.12
N PHE A 271 -10.52 13.43 -10.37
CA PHE A 271 -9.62 12.36 -10.81
C PHE A 271 -9.70 11.16 -9.85
N PRO A 272 -10.79 10.38 -9.91
CA PRO A 272 -11.10 9.36 -8.89
C PRO A 272 -10.19 8.14 -8.92
N GLY A 273 -9.36 7.97 -9.98
CA GLY A 273 -8.54 6.77 -10.15
C GLY A 273 -9.35 5.49 -10.28
N ASP A 274 -8.75 4.38 -9.87
CA ASP A 274 -9.36 3.05 -9.91
C ASP A 274 -9.87 2.62 -8.53
N THR A 275 -9.23 3.06 -7.45
CA THR A 275 -9.51 2.61 -6.08
C THR A 275 -9.68 3.76 -5.10
N LYS A 276 -10.55 3.58 -4.11
CA LYS A 276 -10.60 4.44 -2.91
C LYS A 276 -9.54 4.00 -1.90
N THR A 277 -9.03 4.96 -1.14
CA THR A 277 -7.95 4.73 -0.17
C THR A 277 -8.31 5.26 1.22
N PRO A 278 -9.19 4.57 1.97
CA PRO A 278 -9.30 4.82 3.40
C PRO A 278 -7.96 4.59 4.09
N GLU A 279 -7.67 5.37 5.11
CA GLU A 279 -6.39 5.33 5.80
C GLU A 279 -6.59 5.07 7.29
N GLN A 280 -5.82 4.14 7.86
CA GLN A 280 -5.83 3.73 9.28
C GLN A 280 -7.22 3.28 9.79
N LYS A 281 -8.15 2.96 8.90
CA LYS A 281 -9.48 2.47 9.26
C LYS A 281 -9.97 1.41 8.27
N ILE A 282 -10.81 0.50 8.75
CA ILE A 282 -11.58 -0.41 7.91
C ILE A 282 -12.97 0.19 7.78
N PRO A 283 -13.36 0.68 6.58
CA PRO A 283 -14.63 1.38 6.42
C PRO A 283 -15.82 0.43 6.57
N ASN A 284 -16.97 1.02 6.86
CA ASN A 284 -18.24 0.34 6.67
C ASN A 284 -18.55 0.22 5.18
N LEU A 285 -19.24 -0.83 4.80
CA LEU A 285 -19.58 -1.08 3.39
C LEU A 285 -20.45 0.02 2.77
N SER A 286 -21.28 0.67 3.57
CA SER A 286 -22.08 1.84 3.16
C SER A 286 -21.24 3.08 2.82
N GLU A 287 -19.98 3.15 3.24
CA GLU A 287 -19.05 4.23 2.91
C GLU A 287 -18.35 4.04 1.56
N LEU A 288 -18.49 2.88 0.92
CA LEU A 288 -17.68 2.46 -0.22
C LEU A 288 -18.38 2.54 -1.58
N ASP A 289 -19.67 2.73 -1.62
CA ASP A 289 -20.51 2.85 -2.83
C ASP A 289 -20.23 1.77 -3.91
N GLY A 290 -19.87 0.56 -3.49
CA GLY A 290 -19.52 -0.55 -4.38
C GLY A 290 -18.22 -0.37 -5.18
N GLN A 291 -17.40 0.62 -4.86
CA GLN A 291 -16.12 0.84 -5.53
C GLN A 291 -15.02 -0.08 -4.98
N ASP A 292 -14.02 -0.37 -5.82
CA ASP A 292 -12.79 -1.01 -5.37
C ASP A 292 -12.07 -0.12 -4.36
N TRP A 293 -11.55 -0.70 -3.28
CA TRP A 293 -10.93 0.03 -2.21
C TRP A 293 -9.75 -0.71 -1.57
N GLU A 294 -8.81 0.06 -1.08
CA GLU A 294 -7.63 -0.41 -0.38
C GLU A 294 -7.43 0.41 0.88
N THR A 295 -7.33 -0.23 2.03
CA THR A 295 -6.92 0.49 3.23
C THR A 295 -5.43 0.34 3.48
N CYS A 296 -4.75 1.47 3.64
CA CYS A 296 -3.37 1.51 4.05
C CYS A 296 -3.28 1.70 5.57
N MET A 297 -2.48 0.86 6.24
CA MET A 297 -2.30 0.90 7.68
C MET A 297 -0.86 0.65 8.07
N THR A 298 -0.46 1.23 9.20
CA THR A 298 0.82 0.97 9.85
C THR A 298 0.75 -0.25 10.78
N MET A 299 1.89 -0.88 11.01
CA MET A 299 2.04 -1.91 12.07
C MET A 299 2.13 -1.28 13.47
N ASN A 300 2.49 0.01 13.52
CA ASN A 300 2.73 0.81 14.73
C ASN A 300 2.05 2.18 14.62
N GLY A 301 2.55 3.21 15.27
CA GLY A 301 1.99 4.57 15.29
C GLY A 301 2.48 5.49 14.15
N THR A 302 3.36 5.03 13.25
CA THR A 302 4.05 5.86 12.25
C THR A 302 4.23 5.14 10.91
N TRP A 303 4.31 5.89 9.80
CA TRP A 303 4.63 5.34 8.49
C TRP A 303 6.14 5.15 8.32
N GLY A 304 6.92 6.22 8.48
CA GLY A 304 8.38 6.15 8.50
C GLY A 304 8.91 5.61 9.84
N PHE A 305 10.16 5.19 9.84
CA PHE A 305 10.82 4.67 11.04
C PHE A 305 10.91 5.72 12.16
N ARG A 306 10.55 5.33 13.39
CA ARG A 306 10.69 6.14 14.60
C ARG A 306 11.24 5.28 15.73
N ASN A 307 12.35 5.71 16.34
CA ASN A 307 12.98 4.98 17.44
C ASN A 307 12.09 4.86 18.69
N SER A 308 11.37 5.91 19.02
CA SER A 308 10.52 5.98 20.21
C SER A 308 9.17 5.30 20.07
N ASP A 309 8.82 4.80 18.87
CA ASP A 309 7.52 4.17 18.65
C ASP A 309 7.56 2.68 19.03
N THR A 310 6.99 2.38 20.17
CA THR A 310 6.84 1.02 20.72
C THR A 310 5.41 0.50 20.65
N ASN A 311 4.47 1.28 20.07
CA ASN A 311 3.06 0.93 20.00
C ASN A 311 2.76 0.00 18.81
N TRP A 312 3.23 -1.22 18.90
CA TRP A 312 3.06 -2.23 17.84
C TRP A 312 1.73 -2.97 17.97
N LYS A 313 0.95 -2.99 16.90
CA LYS A 313 -0.20 -3.89 16.79
C LYS A 313 0.26 -5.34 16.92
N SER A 314 -0.52 -6.20 17.58
CA SER A 314 -0.22 -7.61 17.67
C SER A 314 -0.38 -8.30 16.31
N SER A 315 0.31 -9.42 16.11
CA SER A 315 0.13 -10.26 14.91
C SER A 315 -1.33 -10.70 14.75
N ALA A 316 -2.00 -10.98 15.87
CA ALA A 316 -3.43 -11.29 15.88
C ALA A 316 -4.29 -10.17 15.33
N THR A 317 -4.04 -8.92 15.75
CA THR A 317 -4.74 -7.74 15.20
C THR A 317 -4.53 -7.61 13.70
N LEU A 318 -3.29 -7.76 13.21
CA LEU A 318 -2.97 -7.64 11.80
C LEU A 318 -3.64 -8.73 10.94
N ILE A 319 -3.67 -9.98 11.43
CA ILE A 319 -4.34 -11.09 10.76
C ILE A 319 -5.86 -10.86 10.73
N ARG A 320 -6.47 -10.45 11.85
CA ARG A 320 -7.90 -10.16 11.92
C ARG A 320 -8.30 -8.98 11.05
N ASN A 321 -7.46 -7.95 10.95
CA ASN A 321 -7.65 -6.84 10.00
C ASN A 321 -7.65 -7.32 8.54
N LEU A 322 -6.68 -8.17 8.15
CA LEU A 322 -6.64 -8.75 6.81
C LEU A 322 -7.93 -9.50 6.47
N VAL A 323 -8.39 -10.32 7.41
CA VAL A 323 -9.65 -11.09 7.27
C VAL A 323 -10.85 -10.16 7.18
N ASP A 324 -10.95 -9.14 8.04
CA ASP A 324 -12.07 -8.18 8.02
C ASP A 324 -12.11 -7.38 6.72
N ILE A 325 -10.98 -6.88 6.25
CA ILE A 325 -10.83 -6.17 4.97
C ILE A 325 -11.26 -7.07 3.80
N ALA A 326 -10.74 -8.30 3.73
CA ALA A 326 -11.11 -9.25 2.68
C ALA A 326 -12.60 -9.61 2.71
N SER A 327 -13.20 -9.74 3.92
CA SER A 327 -14.64 -10.01 4.08
C SER A 327 -15.54 -8.89 3.57
N LYS A 328 -14.99 -7.68 3.39
CA LYS A 328 -15.63 -6.50 2.82
C LYS A 328 -15.20 -6.22 1.37
N GLY A 329 -14.43 -7.13 0.77
CA GLY A 329 -13.99 -7.05 -0.63
C GLY A 329 -12.84 -6.07 -0.89
N GLY A 330 -12.18 -5.58 0.15
CA GLY A 330 -11.05 -4.65 0.06
C GLY A 330 -9.70 -5.30 -0.03
N ASN A 331 -8.68 -4.48 -0.26
CA ASN A 331 -7.28 -4.85 -0.16
C ASN A 331 -6.65 -4.23 1.10
N TYR A 332 -5.74 -4.97 1.72
CA TYR A 332 -4.92 -4.50 2.84
C TYR A 332 -3.52 -4.14 2.35
N LEU A 333 -3.14 -2.87 2.46
CA LEU A 333 -1.79 -2.37 2.18
C LEU A 333 -1.10 -2.08 3.51
N LEU A 334 -0.28 -3.04 3.98
CA LEU A 334 0.34 -3.01 5.32
C LEU A 334 1.74 -2.42 5.25
N ASN A 335 2.00 -1.39 6.04
CA ASN A 335 3.23 -0.61 6.00
C ASN A 335 4.37 -1.19 6.81
N VAL A 336 5.58 -1.05 6.26
CA VAL A 336 6.87 -1.18 6.94
C VAL A 336 7.64 0.13 6.76
N GLY A 337 8.20 0.65 7.86
CA GLY A 337 9.15 1.78 7.84
C GLY A 337 10.55 1.27 8.11
N PRO A 338 11.43 1.12 7.10
CA PRO A 338 12.81 0.67 7.30
C PRO A 338 13.63 1.63 8.13
N LYS A 339 14.62 1.09 8.87
CA LYS A 339 15.65 1.86 9.56
C LYS A 339 16.55 2.58 8.56
N PRO A 340 17.28 3.65 8.95
CA PRO A 340 18.10 4.42 8.01
C PRO A 340 19.20 3.59 7.31
N ASP A 341 19.64 2.50 7.92
CA ASP A 341 20.61 1.57 7.32
C ASP A 341 19.99 0.62 6.26
N GLY A 342 18.68 0.70 6.03
CA GLY A 342 17.94 -0.13 5.07
C GLY A 342 17.45 -1.47 5.62
N SER A 343 17.65 -1.79 6.91
CA SER A 343 17.08 -2.99 7.53
C SER A 343 15.63 -2.75 7.99
N PHE A 344 14.80 -3.79 7.99
CA PHE A 344 13.48 -3.71 8.61
C PHE A 344 13.60 -3.80 10.14
N PRO A 345 12.76 -3.07 10.90
CA PRO A 345 12.66 -3.26 12.34
C PRO A 345 12.32 -4.71 12.70
N GLU A 346 12.94 -5.24 13.75
CA GLU A 346 12.75 -6.62 14.19
C GLU A 346 11.29 -6.94 14.48
N ALA A 347 10.57 -5.98 15.10
CA ALA A 347 9.15 -6.10 15.38
C ALA A 347 8.29 -6.19 14.09
N SER A 348 8.70 -5.55 12.99
CA SER A 348 8.03 -5.72 11.69
C SER A 348 8.30 -7.11 11.10
N VAL A 349 9.56 -7.57 11.21
CA VAL A 349 9.97 -8.89 10.69
C VAL A 349 9.22 -10.02 11.39
N GLU A 350 9.08 -9.95 12.72
CA GLU A 350 8.31 -10.90 13.51
C GLU A 350 6.86 -10.99 13.03
N ARG A 351 6.18 -9.86 12.91
CA ARG A 351 4.78 -9.78 12.46
C ARG A 351 4.58 -10.28 11.05
N LEU A 352 5.52 -9.99 10.15
CA LEU A 352 5.48 -10.50 8.78
C LEU A 352 5.62 -12.03 8.74
N LYS A 353 6.48 -12.61 9.60
CA LYS A 353 6.61 -14.07 9.74
C LYS A 353 5.33 -14.70 10.26
N ASP A 354 4.70 -14.11 11.26
CA ASP A 354 3.44 -14.61 11.84
C ASP A 354 2.30 -14.55 10.81
N LEU A 355 2.17 -13.44 10.08
CA LEU A 355 1.24 -13.31 8.95
C LEU A 355 1.50 -14.40 7.91
N GLY A 356 2.75 -14.62 7.54
CA GLY A 356 3.15 -15.65 6.60
C GLY A 356 2.80 -17.06 7.06
N ALA A 357 3.02 -17.37 8.34
CA ALA A 357 2.66 -18.65 8.93
C ALA A 357 1.15 -18.90 8.84
N TRP A 358 0.33 -17.89 9.16
CA TRP A 358 -1.13 -17.98 9.04
C TRP A 358 -1.56 -18.09 7.57
N MET A 359 -1.03 -17.25 6.70
CA MET A 359 -1.35 -17.24 5.26
C MET A 359 -0.97 -18.54 4.55
N LYS A 360 0.10 -19.21 4.96
CA LYS A 360 0.50 -20.51 4.41
C LYS A 360 -0.60 -21.57 4.55
N ILE A 361 -1.42 -21.47 5.60
CA ILE A 361 -2.48 -22.44 5.89
C ILE A 361 -3.84 -21.94 5.36
N TYR A 362 -4.14 -20.64 5.52
CA TYR A 362 -5.48 -20.11 5.38
C TYR A 362 -5.67 -19.15 4.19
N SER A 363 -4.66 -18.97 3.35
CA SER A 363 -4.73 -18.01 2.22
C SER A 363 -5.85 -18.28 1.22
N GLU A 364 -6.37 -19.51 1.16
CA GLU A 364 -7.54 -19.84 0.34
C GLU A 364 -8.77 -18.99 0.73
N ALA A 365 -8.89 -18.64 2.02
CA ALA A 365 -9.96 -17.80 2.55
C ALA A 365 -9.78 -16.30 2.26
N ILE A 366 -8.62 -15.89 1.70
CA ILE A 366 -8.26 -14.50 1.43
C ILE A 366 -8.17 -14.24 -0.08
N TYR A 367 -7.25 -14.94 -0.79
CA TYR A 367 -7.01 -14.66 -2.20
C TYR A 367 -8.20 -14.99 -3.09
N ALA A 368 -8.47 -14.13 -4.07
CA ALA A 368 -9.54 -14.28 -5.04
C ALA A 368 -10.92 -14.49 -4.40
N THR A 369 -11.11 -14.01 -3.17
CA THR A 369 -12.41 -14.01 -2.50
C THR A 369 -13.18 -12.74 -2.81
N GLN A 370 -14.47 -12.80 -2.63
CA GLN A 370 -15.41 -11.69 -2.71
C GLN A 370 -15.95 -11.35 -1.33
N ALA A 371 -16.57 -10.18 -1.21
CA ALA A 371 -17.21 -9.74 0.02
C ALA A 371 -18.23 -10.75 0.55
N SER A 372 -18.42 -10.75 1.86
CA SER A 372 -19.39 -11.61 2.55
C SER A 372 -20.78 -11.48 1.95
N PRO A 373 -21.48 -12.60 1.70
CA PRO A 373 -22.87 -12.57 1.27
C PRO A 373 -23.86 -12.53 2.44
N ILE A 374 -23.38 -12.67 3.67
CA ILE A 374 -24.19 -12.64 4.90
C ILE A 374 -23.68 -11.55 5.85
N GLN A 375 -24.53 -11.14 6.78
CA GLN A 375 -24.18 -10.14 7.79
C GLN A 375 -22.94 -10.53 8.60
N ALA A 376 -22.26 -9.52 9.13
CA ALA A 376 -21.15 -9.75 10.06
C ALA A 376 -21.63 -10.58 11.26
N GLN A 377 -20.88 -11.63 11.56
CA GLN A 377 -21.16 -12.52 12.68
C GLN A 377 -20.36 -12.04 13.91
N THR A 378 -20.91 -12.26 15.09
CA THR A 378 -20.22 -11.87 16.35
C THR A 378 -18.93 -12.64 16.60
N TRP A 379 -18.85 -13.87 16.10
CA TRP A 379 -17.71 -14.75 16.24
C TRP A 379 -16.58 -14.55 15.22
N GLY A 380 -16.78 -13.72 14.17
CA GLY A 380 -15.75 -13.53 13.13
C GLY A 380 -16.27 -12.94 11.83
N ARG A 381 -15.67 -13.37 10.72
CA ARG A 381 -15.93 -12.82 9.38
C ARG A 381 -16.11 -13.94 8.35
N VAL A 382 -16.76 -13.59 7.25
CA VAL A 382 -17.03 -14.51 6.14
C VAL A 382 -16.52 -13.91 4.83
N THR A 383 -15.80 -14.72 4.06
CA THR A 383 -15.49 -14.44 2.66
C THR A 383 -16.14 -15.51 1.77
N ARG A 384 -16.26 -15.25 0.47
CA ARG A 384 -16.87 -16.21 -0.47
C ARG A 384 -16.07 -16.36 -1.76
N LYS A 385 -16.31 -17.49 -2.43
CA LYS A 385 -15.93 -17.72 -3.85
C LYS A 385 -17.11 -18.37 -4.59
N ASP A 386 -17.47 -17.81 -5.73
CA ASP A 386 -18.39 -18.45 -6.65
C ASP A 386 -17.65 -19.54 -7.43
N LEU A 387 -18.18 -20.75 -7.46
CA LEU A 387 -17.57 -21.89 -8.13
C LEU A 387 -18.07 -22.04 -9.58
N LYS A 388 -17.25 -22.66 -10.42
CA LYS A 388 -17.62 -22.93 -11.83
C LYS A 388 -18.83 -23.87 -11.99
N ASN A 389 -19.08 -24.74 -11.00
CA ASN A 389 -20.25 -25.64 -10.96
C ASN A 389 -21.55 -24.94 -10.55
N GLY A 390 -21.52 -23.63 -10.32
CA GLY A 390 -22.67 -22.84 -9.91
C GLY A 390 -22.91 -22.77 -8.40
N ASN A 391 -22.12 -23.49 -7.59
CA ASN A 391 -22.17 -23.43 -6.12
C ASN A 391 -21.35 -22.23 -5.59
N THR A 392 -21.48 -21.97 -4.29
CA THR A 392 -20.71 -20.96 -3.57
C THR A 392 -19.91 -21.61 -2.45
N THR A 393 -18.61 -21.31 -2.36
CA THR A 393 -17.80 -21.61 -1.17
C THR A 393 -17.78 -20.40 -0.26
N LEU A 394 -18.04 -20.63 1.01
CA LEU A 394 -17.90 -19.65 2.09
C LEU A 394 -16.72 -20.07 2.98
N TYR A 395 -15.98 -19.08 3.47
CA TYR A 395 -14.90 -19.28 4.45
C TYR A 395 -15.29 -18.53 5.71
N PHE A 396 -15.58 -19.29 6.77
CA PHE A 396 -15.89 -18.73 8.08
C PHE A 396 -14.59 -18.61 8.87
N SER A 397 -14.06 -17.40 8.95
CA SER A 397 -12.89 -17.08 9.76
C SER A 397 -13.35 -16.76 11.18
N VAL A 398 -13.17 -17.71 12.09
CA VAL A 398 -13.68 -17.65 13.46
C VAL A 398 -12.60 -17.06 14.37
N PHE A 399 -12.86 -15.87 14.93
CA PHE A 399 -11.99 -15.16 15.87
C PHE A 399 -12.25 -15.60 17.31
N ASP A 400 -13.53 -15.81 17.63
CA ASP A 400 -14.00 -16.23 18.95
C ASP A 400 -14.54 -17.65 18.85
N TRP A 401 -13.66 -18.62 19.12
CA TRP A 401 -13.99 -20.03 19.01
C TRP A 401 -14.98 -20.45 20.11
N PRO A 402 -16.09 -21.14 19.75
CA PRO A 402 -17.13 -21.46 20.71
C PRO A 402 -16.67 -22.54 21.74
N LYS A 403 -16.74 -22.18 23.00
CA LYS A 403 -16.31 -23.07 24.11
C LYS A 403 -17.15 -24.33 24.24
N ASN A 404 -18.40 -24.31 23.80
CA ASN A 404 -19.32 -25.44 23.78
C ASN A 404 -19.21 -26.28 22.49
N GLY A 405 -18.30 -25.96 21.59
CA GLY A 405 -18.16 -26.63 20.30
C GLY A 405 -19.31 -26.39 19.31
N GLU A 406 -20.13 -25.35 19.50
CA GLU A 406 -21.27 -25.02 18.62
C GLU A 406 -21.10 -23.64 18.03
N LEU A 407 -20.88 -23.57 16.71
CA LEU A 407 -20.85 -22.30 15.99
C LEU A 407 -22.21 -22.04 15.36
N VAL A 408 -22.88 -20.98 15.81
CA VAL A 408 -24.17 -20.55 15.28
C VAL A 408 -23.95 -19.53 14.17
N VAL A 409 -24.44 -19.82 12.96
CA VAL A 409 -24.34 -18.95 11.77
C VAL A 409 -25.72 -18.47 11.37
N LYS A 410 -25.94 -17.16 11.38
CA LYS A 410 -27.19 -16.52 10.99
C LYS A 410 -27.20 -16.11 9.52
N GLY A 411 -28.39 -16.14 8.91
CA GLY A 411 -28.58 -15.64 7.54
C GLY A 411 -28.13 -16.59 6.43
N LEU A 412 -27.75 -17.84 6.75
CA LEU A 412 -27.37 -18.86 5.79
C LEU A 412 -28.62 -19.69 5.40
N LYS A 413 -29.25 -19.37 4.27
CA LYS A 413 -30.51 -19.98 3.81
C LYS A 413 -30.30 -21.09 2.78
N ASN A 414 -29.14 -21.14 2.12
CA ASN A 414 -28.85 -22.09 1.05
C ASN A 414 -28.72 -23.53 1.58
N GLU A 415 -29.03 -24.50 0.70
CA GLU A 415 -28.77 -25.92 0.96
C GLU A 415 -27.25 -26.18 1.13
N MET A 416 -26.89 -26.83 2.21
CA MET A 416 -25.51 -27.18 2.53
C MET A 416 -25.04 -28.37 1.70
N VAL A 417 -23.85 -28.27 1.12
CA VAL A 417 -23.20 -29.36 0.37
C VAL A 417 -22.10 -30.01 1.23
N SER A 418 -21.23 -29.20 1.84
CA SER A 418 -20.14 -29.71 2.66
C SER A 418 -19.65 -28.66 3.66
N ALA A 419 -19.03 -29.14 4.74
CA ALA A 419 -18.28 -28.29 5.66
C ALA A 419 -17.06 -29.04 6.19
N GLN A 420 -15.92 -28.34 6.29
CA GLN A 420 -14.66 -28.90 6.79
C GLN A 420 -13.76 -27.83 7.41
N LEU A 421 -12.88 -28.22 8.33
CA LEU A 421 -11.80 -27.36 8.80
C LEU A 421 -10.74 -27.20 7.71
N LEU A 422 -10.36 -25.96 7.40
CA LEU A 422 -9.45 -25.70 6.28
C LEU A 422 -8.03 -26.24 6.53
N ASN A 423 -7.54 -26.19 7.77
CA ASN A 423 -6.20 -26.64 8.13
C ASN A 423 -5.98 -28.17 8.08
N SER A 424 -7.02 -28.96 8.35
CA SER A 424 -6.93 -30.43 8.51
C SER A 424 -7.82 -31.20 7.55
N LYS A 425 -8.73 -30.53 6.85
CA LYS A 425 -9.78 -31.12 6.02
C LYS A 425 -10.75 -32.05 6.79
N ASN A 426 -10.72 -32.03 8.11
CA ASN A 426 -11.68 -32.78 8.92
C ASN A 426 -13.09 -32.26 8.66
N LYS A 427 -14.01 -33.20 8.41
CA LYS A 427 -15.42 -32.87 8.19
C LYS A 427 -16.05 -32.27 9.44
N VAL A 428 -16.91 -31.28 9.21
CA VAL A 428 -17.70 -30.59 10.22
C VAL A 428 -19.16 -30.93 9.96
N SER A 429 -19.85 -31.45 10.96
CA SER A 429 -21.30 -31.70 10.87
C SER A 429 -22.08 -30.43 11.20
N TRP A 430 -23.31 -30.36 10.70
CA TRP A 430 -24.22 -29.23 10.93
C TRP A 430 -25.65 -29.67 11.10
N THR A 431 -26.44 -28.84 11.76
CA THR A 431 -27.88 -28.97 11.89
C THR A 431 -28.55 -27.63 11.58
N LYS A 432 -29.74 -27.67 11.01
CA LYS A 432 -30.54 -26.46 10.77
C LYS A 432 -31.54 -26.28 11.90
N ALA A 433 -31.58 -25.12 12.52
CA ALA A 433 -32.51 -24.75 13.57
C ALA A 433 -33.17 -23.39 13.23
N ALA A 434 -34.43 -23.41 12.79
CA ALA A 434 -35.15 -22.24 12.31
C ALA A 434 -34.36 -21.48 11.21
N ASP A 435 -33.91 -20.24 11.47
CA ASP A 435 -33.14 -19.40 10.55
C ASP A 435 -31.62 -19.47 10.79
N GLU A 436 -31.16 -20.41 11.61
CA GLU A 436 -29.75 -20.58 12.00
C GLU A 436 -29.19 -21.92 11.53
N MET A 437 -27.90 -21.92 11.21
CA MET A 437 -27.11 -23.14 10.99
C MET A 437 -26.17 -23.33 12.16
N ILE A 438 -26.19 -24.49 12.80
CA ILE A 438 -25.35 -24.83 13.94
C ILE A 438 -24.29 -25.84 13.48
N PHE A 439 -23.03 -25.46 13.52
CA PHE A 439 -21.88 -26.30 13.17
C PHE A 439 -21.26 -26.91 14.42
N LYS A 440 -21.02 -28.21 14.41
CA LYS A 440 -20.35 -28.94 15.51
C LYS A 440 -18.85 -28.92 15.28
N LEU A 441 -18.13 -28.25 16.15
CA LEU A 441 -16.70 -28.00 16.08
C LEU A 441 -15.95 -28.75 17.21
N PRO A 442 -14.64 -29.00 17.02
CA PRO A 442 -13.78 -29.41 18.14
C PRO A 442 -13.81 -28.36 19.26
N ILE A 443 -13.63 -28.80 20.49
CA ILE A 443 -13.60 -27.88 21.65
C ILE A 443 -12.41 -26.92 21.55
N SER A 444 -11.25 -27.40 21.08
CA SER A 444 -10.05 -26.60 20.93
C SER A 444 -9.98 -25.97 19.53
N ALA A 445 -9.70 -24.67 19.45
CA ALA A 445 -9.48 -23.97 18.20
C ALA A 445 -8.23 -24.50 17.48
N PRO A 446 -8.31 -24.81 16.18
CA PRO A 446 -7.12 -25.15 15.38
C PRO A 446 -6.08 -24.04 15.29
N ASN A 447 -6.51 -22.79 15.39
CA ASN A 447 -5.69 -21.60 15.46
C ASN A 447 -6.39 -20.56 16.35
N GLU A 448 -5.68 -20.04 17.35
CA GLU A 448 -6.25 -19.12 18.35
C GLU A 448 -6.53 -17.71 17.80
N VAL A 449 -5.87 -17.31 16.70
CA VAL A 449 -6.06 -15.98 16.10
C VAL A 449 -7.29 -15.96 15.21
N ALA A 450 -7.35 -16.90 14.26
CA ALA A 450 -8.46 -17.06 13.33
C ALA A 450 -8.40 -18.47 12.72
N SER A 451 -9.29 -19.35 13.16
CA SER A 451 -9.50 -20.66 12.54
C SER A 451 -10.49 -20.55 11.39
N VAL A 452 -10.31 -21.33 10.32
CA VAL A 452 -11.16 -21.23 9.13
C VAL A 452 -11.92 -22.52 8.88
N ILE A 453 -13.24 -22.39 8.70
CA ILE A 453 -14.15 -23.44 8.23
C ILE A 453 -14.51 -23.14 6.78
N LYS A 454 -14.22 -24.08 5.88
CA LYS A 454 -14.64 -24.04 4.49
C LYS A 454 -15.99 -24.70 4.37
N VAL A 455 -16.97 -23.99 3.83
CA VAL A 455 -18.37 -24.42 3.67
C VAL A 455 -18.77 -24.28 2.21
N GLU A 456 -19.29 -25.32 1.60
CA GLU A 456 -19.90 -25.26 0.26
C GLU A 456 -21.41 -25.29 0.38
N VAL A 457 -22.07 -24.39 -0.33
CA VAL A 457 -23.53 -24.31 -0.42
C VAL A 457 -23.96 -24.34 -1.88
N LYS A 458 -25.17 -24.86 -2.13
CA LYS A 458 -25.76 -24.98 -3.46
C LYS A 458 -26.22 -23.63 -4.00
N GLY A 459 -25.87 -23.38 -5.25
CA GLY A 459 -26.28 -22.17 -5.97
C GLY A 459 -25.41 -20.96 -5.64
N LYS A 460 -25.63 -19.88 -6.41
CA LYS A 460 -24.98 -18.59 -6.16
C LYS A 460 -25.67 -17.88 -5.01
N MET A 461 -24.90 -17.32 -4.12
CA MET A 461 -25.40 -16.42 -3.09
C MET A 461 -25.39 -14.99 -3.61
N GLN A 462 -26.53 -14.32 -3.55
CA GLN A 462 -26.59 -12.89 -3.76
C GLN A 462 -25.87 -12.19 -2.59
N THR A 463 -25.15 -11.12 -2.90
CA THR A 463 -24.56 -10.31 -1.83
C THR A 463 -25.68 -9.68 -1.02
N TRP A 464 -25.60 -9.81 0.27
CA TRP A 464 -26.51 -9.15 1.22
C TRP A 464 -26.64 -7.62 0.97
N PHE A 465 -25.71 -7.00 0.29
CA PHE A 465 -25.69 -5.59 -0.11
C PHE A 465 -26.82 -5.13 -1.02
N GLY A 466 -27.43 -6.04 -1.81
CA GLY A 466 -28.57 -5.70 -2.67
C GLY A 466 -29.83 -5.31 -1.90
N GLU A 467 -29.97 -5.74 -0.64
CA GLU A 467 -31.11 -5.45 0.22
C GLU A 467 -30.85 -4.31 1.25
N LEU A 468 -29.60 -3.89 1.43
CA LEU A 468 -29.17 -2.99 2.51
C LEU A 468 -29.26 -1.50 2.24
N GLY A 469 -29.83 -1.07 1.18
CA GLY A 469 -30.07 0.36 0.99
C GLY A 469 -30.85 1.05 2.13
N LYS A 470 -31.21 0.33 3.20
CA LYS A 470 -32.09 0.83 4.27
C LYS A 470 -31.66 0.60 5.72
N GLU A 471 -30.66 -0.23 6.05
CA GLU A 471 -30.25 -0.42 7.46
C GLU A 471 -28.77 -0.11 7.70
N LYS A 472 -28.53 0.88 8.57
CA LYS A 472 -27.19 1.24 9.06
C LYS A 472 -26.61 0.09 9.85
N MET A 473 -25.55 -0.56 9.32
CA MET A 473 -24.77 -1.51 10.10
C MET A 473 -24.05 -0.80 11.26
N LYS A 474 -24.34 -1.20 12.47
CA LYS A 474 -23.43 -1.01 13.60
C LYS A 474 -22.34 -2.07 13.49
N THR A 475 -21.24 -1.73 12.85
CA THR A 475 -20.02 -2.53 12.96
C THR A 475 -19.16 -1.88 14.03
N GLY A 476 -18.99 -2.54 15.16
CA GLY A 476 -17.93 -2.16 16.09
C GLY A 476 -16.58 -2.30 15.38
N SER A 477 -15.77 -1.24 15.42
CA SER A 477 -14.34 -1.36 15.19
C SER A 477 -13.81 -2.39 16.18
N ILE A 478 -12.94 -3.27 15.70
CA ILE A 478 -12.13 -4.10 16.61
C ILE A 478 -11.00 -3.17 17.04
N ASP A 479 -11.20 -2.43 18.16
CA ASP A 479 -10.14 -1.68 18.83
C ASP A 479 -9.16 -2.62 19.52
#